data_9bde2dabc79e7e76fc3b0c4138cfe2fc
#
_entry.id   9bde2dabc79e7e76fc3b0c4138cfe2fc
#
_cell.length_a   1.000
_cell.length_b   1.000
_cell.length_c   1.000
_cell.angle_alpha   90.00
_cell.angle_beta   90.00
_cell.angle_gamma   90.00
#
_symmetry.space_group_name_H-M   'P 1'
#
loop_
_entity.id
_entity.type
_entity.pdbx_description
1 polymer ?
#
loop_
_entity_poly.entity_id
_entity_poly.type
_entity_poly.pdbx_seq_one_letter_code
_entity_poly.pdbx_strand_id
1 'polypeptide(L)'
;MDQKARRRELVAEYRRTGPEAGVYRLVNTKSGRSFVGSALNLGSVRSKLEFARKTGGVSALDHKLWADARQHGAESFDLEILEVLEVRPEMTQEEIRADLATLEALWRERYDPSQVY
;
A
#
# COMPACT_ATOMS: atom_id res chain seq x y z
N MET A 1 19.82 -16.15 -26.62
CA MET A 1 18.83 -15.71 -25.65
C MET A 1 17.88 -14.70 -26.29
N ASP A 2 16.62 -14.96 -26.23
CA ASP A 2 15.59 -14.09 -26.79
C ASP A 2 15.56 -12.75 -26.06
N GLN A 3 15.56 -11.64 -26.81
CA GLN A 3 15.48 -10.30 -26.23
C GLN A 3 14.21 -10.09 -25.40
N LYS A 4 13.10 -10.76 -25.76
CA LYS A 4 11.85 -10.71 -25.01
C LYS A 4 12.00 -11.36 -23.64
N ALA A 5 12.68 -12.49 -23.54
CA ALA A 5 12.91 -13.18 -22.27
C ALA A 5 13.77 -12.32 -21.34
N ARG A 6 14.83 -11.71 -21.88
CA ARG A 6 15.72 -10.83 -21.13
C ARG A 6 14.97 -9.58 -20.63
N ARG A 7 14.10 -9.02 -21.46
CA ARG A 7 13.29 -7.87 -21.11
C ARG A 7 12.32 -8.18 -19.96
N ARG A 8 11.70 -9.37 -19.99
CA ARG A 8 10.83 -9.85 -18.91
C ARG A 8 11.59 -10.03 -17.61
N GLU A 9 12.79 -10.58 -17.68
CA GLU A 9 13.65 -10.77 -16.50
C GLU A 9 14.04 -9.42 -15.89
N LEU A 10 14.41 -8.43 -16.69
CA LEU A 10 14.74 -7.09 -16.22
C LEU A 10 13.57 -6.39 -15.60
N VAL A 11 12.38 -6.51 -16.21
CA VAL A 11 11.15 -5.92 -15.67
C VAL A 11 10.76 -6.60 -14.35
N ALA A 12 10.85 -7.93 -14.28
CA ALA A 12 10.55 -8.66 -13.06
C ALA A 12 11.53 -8.32 -11.93
N GLU A 13 12.79 -8.16 -12.26
CA GLU A 13 13.83 -7.76 -11.32
C GLU A 13 13.63 -6.33 -10.83
N TYR A 14 13.28 -5.41 -11.73
CA TYR A 14 12.95 -4.04 -11.39
C TYR A 14 11.74 -3.98 -10.43
N ARG A 15 10.70 -4.78 -10.69
CA ARG A 15 9.52 -4.85 -9.83
C ARG A 15 9.84 -5.38 -8.43
N ARG A 16 10.84 -6.25 -8.29
CA ARG A 16 11.27 -6.76 -6.99
C ARG A 16 12.12 -5.76 -6.21
N THR A 17 12.90 -4.94 -6.89
CA THR A 17 13.88 -4.04 -6.28
C THR A 17 13.49 -2.58 -6.37
N GLY A 18 12.66 -2.20 -7.36
CA GLY A 18 12.20 -0.83 -7.55
C GLY A 18 10.93 -0.51 -6.78
N PRO A 19 10.57 0.79 -6.69
CA PRO A 19 9.34 1.20 -6.05
C PRO A 19 8.13 0.72 -6.85
N GLU A 20 7.20 0.04 -6.16
CA GLU A 20 5.94 -0.38 -6.73
C GLU A 20 4.83 0.55 -6.26
N ALA A 21 4.10 1.15 -7.21
CA ALA A 21 2.91 1.93 -6.94
C ALA A 21 1.70 1.02 -6.87
N GLY A 22 0.75 1.30 -6.00
CA GLY A 22 -0.44 0.48 -5.92
C GLY A 22 -1.37 0.85 -4.78
N VAL A 23 -2.38 0.02 -4.60
CA VAL A 23 -3.40 0.14 -3.56
C VAL A 23 -3.15 -0.91 -2.50
N TYR A 24 -3.26 -0.52 -1.25
CA TYR A 24 -3.03 -1.39 -0.11
C TYR A 24 -4.15 -1.28 0.92
N ARG A 25 -4.21 -2.24 1.81
CA ARG A 25 -5.12 -2.26 2.93
C ARG A 25 -4.34 -2.53 4.22
N LEU A 26 -4.58 -1.73 5.24
CA LEU A 26 -4.11 -2.01 6.60
C LEU A 26 -5.31 -2.49 7.40
N VAL A 27 -5.27 -3.74 7.85
CA VAL A 27 -6.37 -4.38 8.59
C VAL A 27 -6.02 -4.39 10.06
N ASN A 28 -6.91 -3.84 10.87
CA ASN A 28 -6.82 -4.01 12.31
C ASN A 28 -7.44 -5.38 12.63
N THR A 29 -6.58 -6.35 12.96
CA THR A 29 -7.02 -7.73 13.20
C THR A 29 -7.91 -7.89 14.43
N LYS A 30 -7.89 -6.91 15.33
CA LYS A 30 -8.72 -6.93 16.54
C LYS A 30 -10.12 -6.36 16.31
N SER A 31 -10.24 -5.30 15.52
CA SER A 31 -11.53 -4.67 15.25
C SER A 31 -12.16 -5.09 13.92
N GLY A 32 -11.35 -5.62 13.00
CA GLY A 32 -11.78 -5.93 11.64
C GLY A 32 -11.86 -4.71 10.73
N ARG A 33 -11.58 -3.52 11.25
CA ARG A 33 -11.62 -2.30 10.45
C ARG A 33 -10.41 -2.21 9.53
N SER A 34 -10.62 -1.62 8.36
CA SER A 34 -9.60 -1.51 7.32
C SER A 34 -9.35 -0.08 6.90
N PHE A 35 -8.10 0.23 6.64
CA PHE A 35 -7.71 1.47 5.97
C PHE A 35 -7.27 1.11 4.56
N VAL A 36 -7.97 1.66 3.56
CA VAL A 36 -7.63 1.48 2.14
C VAL A 36 -6.93 2.75 1.68
N GLY A 37 -5.72 2.59 1.16
CA GLY A 37 -4.92 3.70 0.67
C GLY A 37 -4.17 3.34 -0.58
N SER A 38 -3.51 4.33 -1.16
CA SER A 38 -2.62 4.12 -2.30
C SER A 38 -1.28 4.80 -2.04
N ALA A 39 -0.24 4.32 -2.70
CA ALA A 39 1.09 4.86 -2.54
C ALA A 39 1.88 4.73 -3.83
N LEU A 40 2.77 5.70 -4.07
CA LEU A 40 3.74 5.62 -5.15
C LEU A 40 4.82 4.58 -4.87
N ASN A 41 5.01 4.24 -3.59
CA ASN A 41 5.97 3.25 -3.15
C ASN A 41 5.37 2.41 -2.02
N LEU A 42 4.90 1.21 -2.37
CA LEU A 42 4.31 0.28 -1.41
C LEU A 42 5.32 -0.20 -0.36
N GLY A 43 6.60 -0.28 -0.74
CA GLY A 43 7.66 -0.63 0.20
C GLY A 43 7.80 0.37 1.34
N SER A 44 7.54 1.64 1.07
CA SER A 44 7.54 2.69 2.08
C SER A 44 6.43 2.48 3.12
N VAL A 45 5.26 2.04 2.69
CA VAL A 45 4.15 1.72 3.60
C VAL A 45 4.54 0.58 4.53
N ARG A 46 5.15 -0.46 3.98
CA ARG A 46 5.63 -1.61 4.76
C ARG A 46 6.67 -1.19 5.79
N SER A 47 7.63 -0.36 5.38
CA SER A 47 8.68 0.13 6.27
C SER A 47 8.11 0.96 7.43
N LYS A 48 7.12 1.79 7.14
CA LYS A 48 6.46 2.61 8.17
C LYS A 48 5.71 1.75 9.19
N LEU A 49 5.05 0.69 8.71
CA LEU A 49 4.35 -0.23 9.60
C LEU A 49 5.35 -0.99 10.48
N GLU A 50 6.44 -1.48 9.91
CA GLU A 50 7.48 -2.16 10.67
C GLU A 50 8.14 -1.24 11.69
N PHE A 51 8.38 0.01 11.33
CA PHE A 51 8.91 1.02 12.25
C PHE A 51 7.95 1.22 13.42
N ALA A 52 6.65 1.37 13.15
CA ALA A 52 5.64 1.53 14.19
C ALA A 52 5.59 0.32 15.13
N ARG A 53 5.72 -0.89 14.57
CA ARG A 53 5.74 -2.13 15.36
C ARG A 53 6.95 -2.21 16.28
N LYS A 54 8.11 -1.81 15.78
CA LYS A 54 9.37 -1.89 16.55
C LYS A 54 9.51 -0.83 17.63
N THR A 55 9.03 0.38 17.34
CA THR A 55 9.27 1.54 18.21
C THR A 55 8.05 1.99 18.98
N GLY A 56 6.84 1.51 18.61
CA GLY A 56 5.59 2.05 19.11
C GLY A 56 5.26 3.43 18.55
N GLY A 57 6.01 3.89 17.54
CA GLY A 57 5.84 5.21 16.94
C GLY A 57 4.70 5.25 15.95
N VAL A 58 3.46 5.32 16.45
CA VAL A 58 2.24 5.29 15.62
C VAL A 58 2.12 6.49 14.70
N SER A 59 2.86 7.57 14.93
CA SER A 59 2.84 8.77 14.08
C SER A 59 3.37 8.50 12.67
N ALA A 60 4.09 7.40 12.45
CA ALA A 60 4.51 6.98 11.11
C ALA A 60 3.34 6.50 10.26
N LEU A 61 2.22 6.12 10.88
CA LEU A 61 1.02 5.67 10.21
C LEU A 61 0.11 6.86 9.88
N ASP A 62 -0.90 6.63 9.02
CA ASP A 62 -1.89 7.66 8.76
C ASP A 62 -2.63 8.03 10.05
N HIS A 63 -2.93 9.32 10.19
CA HIS A 63 -3.57 9.84 11.42
C HIS A 63 -4.90 9.16 11.76
N LYS A 64 -5.61 8.65 10.78
CA LYS A 64 -6.88 7.94 10.97
C LYS A 64 -6.70 6.65 11.77
N LEU A 65 -5.49 6.11 11.80
CA LEU A 65 -5.15 4.86 12.48
C LEU A 65 -4.60 5.09 13.90
N TRP A 66 -4.25 6.31 14.25
CA TRP A 66 -3.51 6.59 15.49
C TRP A 66 -4.22 6.12 16.75
N ALA A 67 -5.52 6.41 16.86
CA ALA A 67 -6.29 6.03 18.05
C ALA A 67 -6.29 4.52 18.26
N ASP A 68 -6.60 3.77 17.22
CA ASP A 68 -6.64 2.31 17.28
C ASP A 68 -5.25 1.70 17.46
N ALA A 69 -4.24 2.30 16.84
CA ALA A 69 -2.86 1.85 16.97
C ALA A 69 -2.35 2.07 18.40
N ARG A 70 -2.75 3.14 19.04
CA ARG A 70 -2.43 3.38 20.46
C ARG A 70 -3.17 2.42 21.39
N GLN A 71 -4.41 2.11 21.07
CA GLN A 71 -5.25 1.22 21.89
C GLN A 71 -4.85 -0.24 21.76
N HIS A 72 -4.64 -0.71 20.54
CA HIS A 72 -4.42 -2.13 20.21
C HIS A 72 -2.97 -2.48 19.90
N GLY A 73 -2.11 -1.49 19.73
CA GLY A 73 -0.73 -1.66 19.28
C GLY A 73 -0.62 -1.76 17.77
N ALA A 74 0.50 -1.31 17.23
CA ALA A 74 0.77 -1.38 15.78
C ALA A 74 0.88 -2.84 15.29
N GLU A 75 1.17 -3.77 16.17
CA GLU A 75 1.24 -5.20 15.89
C GLU A 75 -0.10 -5.79 15.46
N SER A 76 -1.23 -5.13 15.81
CA SER A 76 -2.54 -5.59 15.42
C SER A 76 -2.90 -5.26 13.96
N PHE A 77 -2.10 -4.47 13.28
CA PHE A 77 -2.32 -4.12 11.88
C PHE A 77 -1.52 -5.02 10.96
N ASP A 78 -2.21 -5.58 9.96
CA ASP A 78 -1.57 -6.34 8.88
C ASP A 78 -1.68 -5.58 7.58
N LEU A 79 -0.63 -5.64 6.77
CA LEU A 79 -0.59 -5.02 5.44
C LEU A 79 -0.96 -6.04 4.38
N GLU A 80 -1.92 -5.66 3.54
CA GLU A 80 -2.33 -6.44 2.37
C GLU A 80 -2.19 -5.56 1.13
N ILE A 81 -1.49 -6.05 0.12
CA ILE A 81 -1.39 -5.37 -1.18
C ILE A 81 -2.60 -5.80 -2.01
N LEU A 82 -3.47 -4.85 -2.33
CA LEU A 82 -4.69 -5.14 -3.07
C LEU A 82 -4.46 -5.16 -4.58
N GLU A 83 -3.68 -4.21 -5.08
CA GLU A 83 -3.39 -4.13 -6.51
C GLU A 83 -2.11 -3.34 -6.73
N VAL A 84 -1.26 -3.83 -7.63
CA VAL A 84 -0.07 -3.10 -8.08
C VAL A 84 -0.41 -2.42 -9.39
N LEU A 85 -0.17 -1.11 -9.46
CA LEU A 85 -0.36 -0.36 -10.69
C LEU A 85 0.80 -0.61 -11.64
N GLU A 86 0.49 -0.98 -12.87
CA GLU A 86 1.51 -1.09 -13.91
C GLU A 86 1.88 0.29 -14.40
N VAL A 87 3.09 0.73 -14.04
CA VAL A 87 3.61 2.04 -14.43
C VAL A 87 4.42 1.88 -15.72
N ARG A 88 4.01 2.59 -16.76
CA ARG A 88 4.73 2.61 -18.04
C ARG A 88 5.73 3.77 -18.04
N PRO A 89 6.84 3.63 -18.76
CA PRO A 89 7.90 4.68 -18.76
C PRO A 89 7.41 6.06 -19.22
N GLU A 90 6.42 6.10 -20.10
CA GLU A 90 5.88 7.35 -20.63
C GLU A 90 4.90 8.07 -19.69
N MET A 91 4.49 7.43 -18.60
CA MET A 91 3.55 8.04 -17.67
C MET A 91 4.21 9.14 -16.83
N THR A 92 3.51 10.26 -16.68
CA THR A 92 3.90 11.31 -15.75
C THR A 92 3.50 10.93 -14.33
N GLN A 93 4.09 11.59 -13.34
CA GLN A 93 3.68 11.38 -11.95
C GLN A 93 2.22 11.76 -11.70
N GLU A 94 1.73 12.79 -12.38
CA GLU A 94 0.32 13.18 -12.31
C GLU A 94 -0.61 12.09 -12.80
N GLU A 95 -0.26 11.45 -13.93
CA GLU A 95 -1.02 10.33 -14.47
C GLU A 95 -1.03 9.14 -13.52
N ILE A 96 0.12 8.83 -12.93
CA ILE A 96 0.24 7.76 -11.95
C ILE A 96 -0.64 8.02 -10.73
N ARG A 97 -0.59 9.25 -10.21
CA ARG A 97 -1.41 9.64 -9.06
C ARG A 97 -2.90 9.61 -9.36
N ALA A 98 -3.29 10.03 -10.55
CA ALA A 98 -4.69 9.99 -10.99
C ALA A 98 -5.19 8.56 -11.07
N ASP A 99 -4.40 7.66 -11.64
CA ASP A 99 -4.73 6.25 -11.73
C ASP A 99 -4.80 5.60 -10.35
N LEU A 100 -3.88 5.93 -9.45
CA LEU A 100 -3.91 5.44 -8.08
C LEU A 100 -5.17 5.89 -7.34
N ALA A 101 -5.55 7.15 -7.51
CA ALA A 101 -6.76 7.69 -6.88
C ALA A 101 -8.01 6.96 -7.37
N THR A 102 -8.08 6.66 -8.65
CA THR A 102 -9.18 5.91 -9.26
C THR A 102 -9.24 4.48 -8.71
N LEU A 103 -8.10 3.80 -8.68
CA LEU A 103 -8.02 2.43 -8.15
C LEU A 103 -8.37 2.39 -6.66
N GLU A 104 -7.88 3.34 -5.89
CA GLU A 104 -8.18 3.42 -4.47
C GLU A 104 -9.69 3.57 -4.23
N ALA A 105 -10.35 4.44 -4.99
CA ALA A 105 -11.78 4.65 -4.89
C ALA A 105 -12.56 3.38 -5.22
N LEU A 106 -12.16 2.68 -6.29
CA LEU A 106 -12.79 1.42 -6.70
C LEU A 106 -12.63 0.32 -5.65
N TRP A 107 -11.46 0.21 -5.04
CA TRP A 107 -11.23 -0.77 -3.99
C TRP A 107 -11.99 -0.43 -2.72
N ARG A 108 -12.06 0.87 -2.37
CA ARG A 108 -12.79 1.32 -1.18
C ARG A 108 -14.27 0.99 -1.27
N GLU A 109 -14.87 1.05 -2.45
CA GLU A 109 -16.28 0.70 -2.67
C GLU A 109 -16.60 -0.77 -2.36
N ARG A 110 -15.60 -1.65 -2.34
CA ARG A 110 -15.79 -3.08 -2.06
C ARG A 110 -15.95 -3.37 -0.57
N TYR A 111 -15.71 -2.39 0.28
CA TYR A 111 -15.78 -2.57 1.73
C TYR A 111 -16.96 -1.80 2.31
N ASP A 112 -17.55 -2.35 3.36
CA ASP A 112 -18.62 -1.70 4.10
C ASP A 112 -18.07 -0.39 4.71
N PRO A 113 -18.69 0.78 4.45
CA PRO A 113 -18.23 2.05 5.03
C PRO A 113 -18.09 2.04 6.54
N SER A 114 -18.90 1.25 7.24
CA SER A 114 -18.83 1.13 8.70
C SER A 114 -17.57 0.40 9.18
N GLN A 115 -16.90 -0.34 8.29
CA GLN A 115 -15.70 -1.12 8.57
C GLN A 115 -14.43 -0.48 8.01
N VAL A 116 -14.53 0.73 7.48
CA VAL A 116 -13.39 1.47 6.89
C VAL A 116 -13.10 2.70 7.75
N TYR A 117 -11.81 2.92 7.98
CA TYR A 117 -11.36 4.13 8.67
C TYR A 117 -11.65 5.39 7.89
#